data_a33d8910167d85660f674f12664802d1
#
_entry.id   a33d8910167d85660f674f12664802d1
#
_cell.length_a   1.000
_cell.length_b   1.000
_cell.length_c   1.000
_cell.angle_alpha   90.00
_cell.angle_beta   90.00
_cell.angle_gamma   90.00
#
_symmetry.space_group_name_H-M   'P 1'
#
loop_
_entity.id
_entity.type
_entity.pdbx_description
1 polymer ?
#
loop_
_entity_poly.entity_id
_entity_poly.type
_entity_poly.pdbx_seq_one_letter_code
_entity_poly.pdbx_strand_id
1 'polypeptide(L)'
;MGLFELFRRRPPLRDAQALADFIDRQAAFLMQKGLYEYSRARAGPYAKVLFRESGFQTAVEESRWRAYPLGLAMVAEVVEGVLRPHAADRHRQFDALSELVLSVFDRYAVPASLGKQEWSEARIELTRRLQLIGMHAPKRAFDICEPWTETYFSLMPIHERLRGHDFPTIRNYLRVTLCNIHDEFSKRMDAQALAAMLHRHGA
;
A
#
# COMPACT_ATOMS: atom_id res chain seq x y z
N MET A 1 15.03 20.45 -19.78
CA MET A 1 13.90 19.97 -18.93
C MET A 1 13.38 21.17 -18.18
N GLY A 2 12.17 21.61 -18.55
CA GLY A 2 11.66 22.91 -18.17
C GLY A 2 11.08 22.95 -16.77
N LEU A 3 11.26 24.07 -16.09
CA LEU A 3 10.71 24.44 -14.79
C LEU A 3 9.17 24.26 -14.70
N PHE A 4 8.48 24.15 -15.82
CA PHE A 4 7.02 24.01 -15.92
C PHE A 4 6.49 22.63 -15.53
N GLU A 5 7.29 21.56 -15.46
CA GLU A 5 6.84 20.25 -15.01
C GLU A 5 6.67 20.15 -13.47
N LEU A 6 7.34 21.00 -12.71
CA LEU A 6 7.27 21.08 -11.25
C LEU A 6 5.92 21.61 -10.71
N PHE A 7 5.13 22.30 -11.57
CA PHE A 7 3.85 22.90 -11.18
C PHE A 7 2.62 22.21 -11.77
N ARG A 8 2.78 21.08 -12.44
CA ARG A 8 1.65 20.33 -12.97
C ARG A 8 0.86 19.72 -11.80
N ARG A 9 -0.23 20.38 -11.41
CA ARG A 9 -1.19 19.82 -10.44
C ARG A 9 -1.60 18.42 -10.94
N ARG A 10 -1.36 17.40 -10.13
CA ARG A 10 -1.81 16.05 -10.46
C ARG A 10 -3.33 16.08 -10.68
N PRO A 11 -3.86 15.33 -11.67
CA PRO A 11 -5.28 15.36 -11.97
C PRO A 11 -6.10 14.89 -10.75
N PRO A 12 -7.33 15.42 -10.60
CA PRO A 12 -8.24 14.97 -9.54
C PRO A 12 -8.62 13.50 -9.74
N LEU A 13 -8.91 12.83 -8.63
CA LEU A 13 -9.41 11.45 -8.60
C LEU A 13 -10.93 11.49 -8.63
N ARG A 14 -11.56 11.03 -9.72
CA ARG A 14 -13.01 11.16 -9.96
C ARG A 14 -13.71 9.88 -10.37
N ASP A 15 -12.96 8.86 -10.76
CA ASP A 15 -13.48 7.61 -11.31
C ASP A 15 -12.75 6.39 -10.77
N ALA A 16 -13.30 5.20 -11.05
CA ALA A 16 -12.78 3.94 -10.55
C ALA A 16 -11.34 3.67 -11.01
N GLN A 17 -11.01 3.99 -12.27
CA GLN A 17 -9.67 3.75 -12.79
C GLN A 17 -8.64 4.65 -12.11
N ALA A 18 -8.93 5.94 -11.96
CA ALA A 18 -8.04 6.89 -11.29
C ALA A 18 -7.83 6.51 -9.80
N LEU A 19 -8.90 6.04 -9.13
CA LEU A 19 -8.82 5.57 -7.74
C LEU A 19 -8.00 4.27 -7.64
N ALA A 20 -8.26 3.29 -8.51
CA ALA A 20 -7.53 2.03 -8.56
C ALA A 20 -6.02 2.27 -8.82
N ASP A 21 -5.68 3.14 -9.77
CA ASP A 21 -4.29 3.47 -10.10
C ASP A 21 -3.60 4.28 -8.98
N PHE A 22 -4.37 5.06 -8.23
CA PHE A 22 -3.86 5.72 -7.02
C PHE A 22 -3.51 4.68 -5.95
N ILE A 23 -4.45 3.78 -5.64
CA ILE A 23 -4.26 2.73 -4.63
C ILE A 23 -3.06 1.86 -4.98
N ASP A 24 -2.99 1.36 -6.21
CA ASP A 24 -1.90 0.54 -6.72
C ASP A 24 -0.53 1.23 -6.54
N ARG A 25 -0.41 2.43 -7.10
CA ARG A 25 0.84 3.20 -7.05
C ARG A 25 1.27 3.51 -5.62
N GLN A 26 0.34 3.89 -4.74
CA GLN A 26 0.67 4.22 -3.37
C GLN A 26 1.03 2.98 -2.55
N ALA A 27 0.36 1.86 -2.77
CA ALA A 27 0.69 0.58 -2.13
C ALA A 27 2.09 0.11 -2.56
N ALA A 28 2.37 0.11 -3.86
CA ALA A 28 3.68 -0.24 -4.39
C ALA A 28 4.78 0.70 -3.84
N PHE A 29 4.55 2.02 -3.85
CA PHE A 29 5.49 3.00 -3.31
C PHE A 29 5.77 2.78 -1.82
N LEU A 30 4.71 2.63 -1.01
CA LEU A 30 4.81 2.42 0.44
C LEU A 30 5.68 1.20 0.77
N MET A 31 5.46 0.08 0.07
CA MET A 31 6.17 -1.16 0.35
C MET A 31 7.58 -1.20 -0.27
N GLN A 32 7.70 -0.90 -1.56
CA GLN A 32 8.97 -1.03 -2.28
C GLN A 32 10.02 -0.02 -1.80
N LYS A 33 9.62 1.24 -1.62
CA LYS A 33 10.56 2.27 -1.16
C LYS A 33 11.11 1.94 0.22
N GLY A 34 10.25 1.49 1.15
CA GLY A 34 10.69 1.11 2.50
C GLY A 34 11.68 -0.05 2.47
N LEU A 35 11.38 -1.11 1.71
CA LEU A 35 12.27 -2.25 1.53
C LEU A 35 13.63 -1.84 0.93
N TYR A 36 13.58 -1.06 -0.14
CA TYR A 36 14.79 -0.65 -0.87
C TYR A 36 15.67 0.29 -0.06
N GLU A 37 15.11 1.37 0.50
CA GLU A 37 15.88 2.36 1.27
C GLU A 37 16.45 1.76 2.56
N TYR A 38 15.67 0.91 3.23
CA TYR A 38 16.15 0.19 4.41
C TYR A 38 17.32 -0.72 4.07
N SER A 39 17.17 -1.56 3.04
CA SER A 39 18.24 -2.48 2.61
C SER A 39 19.50 -1.73 2.21
N ARG A 40 19.34 -0.61 1.50
CA ARG A 40 20.44 0.25 1.11
C ARG A 40 21.16 0.86 2.31
N ALA A 41 20.41 1.37 3.27
CA ALA A 41 20.97 1.96 4.49
C ALA A 41 21.74 0.92 5.32
N ARG A 42 21.19 -0.30 5.46
CA ARG A 42 21.84 -1.40 6.19
C ARG A 42 23.10 -1.92 5.48
N ALA A 43 23.09 -1.97 4.17
CA ALA A 43 24.27 -2.38 3.40
C ALA A 43 25.39 -1.32 3.39
N GLY A 44 25.07 -0.04 3.64
CA GLY A 44 26.03 1.04 3.70
C GLY A 44 26.93 1.12 2.45
N PRO A 45 28.27 1.17 2.60
CA PRO A 45 29.20 1.23 1.47
C PRO A 45 29.10 0.03 0.52
N TYR A 46 28.65 -1.13 1.01
CA TYR A 46 28.50 -2.36 0.23
C TYR A 46 27.21 -2.43 -0.57
N ALA A 47 26.33 -1.45 -0.48
CA ALA A 47 25.03 -1.47 -1.17
C ALA A 47 25.15 -1.75 -2.66
N LYS A 48 26.12 -1.11 -3.36
CA LYS A 48 26.33 -1.33 -4.80
C LYS A 48 26.70 -2.77 -5.16
N VAL A 49 27.39 -3.47 -4.28
CA VAL A 49 27.80 -4.87 -4.47
C VAL A 49 26.59 -5.76 -4.18
N LEU A 50 25.97 -5.59 -3.01
CA LEU A 50 24.83 -6.38 -2.55
C LEU A 50 23.67 -6.36 -3.55
N PHE A 51 23.33 -5.18 -4.07
CA PHE A 51 22.22 -5.03 -5.05
C PHE A 51 22.53 -5.60 -6.45
N ARG A 52 23.75 -6.08 -6.70
CA ARG A 52 24.13 -6.81 -7.94
C ARG A 52 24.10 -8.32 -7.75
N GLU A 53 24.07 -8.81 -6.53
CA GLU A 53 24.00 -10.24 -6.24
C GLU A 53 22.61 -10.80 -6.56
N SER A 54 22.56 -11.84 -7.38
CA SER A 54 21.31 -12.46 -7.84
C SER A 54 20.44 -12.96 -6.68
N GLY A 55 21.07 -13.56 -5.66
CA GLY A 55 20.37 -14.05 -4.47
C GLY A 55 19.69 -12.93 -3.69
N PHE A 56 20.36 -11.76 -3.57
CA PHE A 56 19.77 -10.61 -2.91
C PHE A 56 18.64 -9.96 -3.74
N GLN A 57 18.80 -9.89 -5.06
CA GLN A 57 17.75 -9.42 -5.96
C GLN A 57 16.49 -10.28 -5.87
N THR A 58 16.65 -11.60 -5.82
CA THR A 58 15.54 -12.53 -5.59
C THR A 58 14.86 -12.27 -4.25
N ALA A 59 15.62 -12.13 -3.18
CA ALA A 59 15.07 -11.84 -1.85
C ALA A 59 14.32 -10.51 -1.80
N VAL A 60 14.81 -9.47 -2.47
CA VAL A 60 14.12 -8.17 -2.59
C VAL A 60 12.82 -8.32 -3.38
N GLU A 61 12.82 -9.08 -4.48
CA GLU A 61 11.64 -9.32 -5.30
C GLU A 61 10.56 -10.09 -4.53
N GLU A 62 10.94 -11.16 -3.82
CA GLU A 62 10.03 -11.90 -2.94
C GLU A 62 9.44 -11.02 -1.84
N SER A 63 10.28 -10.27 -1.13
CA SER A 63 9.86 -9.34 -0.08
C SER A 63 8.87 -8.30 -0.61
N ARG A 64 9.12 -7.77 -1.81
CA ARG A 64 8.26 -6.80 -2.47
C ARG A 64 6.85 -7.34 -2.69
N TRP A 65 6.74 -8.54 -3.26
CA TRP A 65 5.46 -9.14 -3.58
C TRP A 65 4.72 -9.65 -2.35
N ARG A 66 5.44 -10.17 -1.34
CA ARG A 66 4.84 -10.53 -0.04
C ARG A 66 4.32 -9.31 0.72
N ALA A 67 4.98 -8.16 0.60
CA ALA A 67 4.57 -6.92 1.25
C ALA A 67 3.44 -6.18 0.51
N TYR A 68 3.28 -6.38 -0.80
CA TYR A 68 2.32 -5.63 -1.61
C TYR A 68 0.88 -5.70 -1.11
N PRO A 69 0.32 -6.87 -0.71
CA PRO A 69 -1.03 -6.95 -0.14
C PRO A 69 -1.19 -6.17 1.17
N LEU A 70 -0.11 -6.06 1.99
CA LEU A 70 -0.12 -5.21 3.18
C LEU A 70 -0.26 -3.73 2.80
N GLY A 71 0.47 -3.31 1.77
CA GLY A 71 0.38 -1.96 1.22
C GLY A 71 -1.02 -1.65 0.71
N LEU A 72 -1.64 -2.56 -0.03
CA LEU A 72 -3.01 -2.42 -0.51
C LEU A 72 -4.00 -2.25 0.64
N ALA A 73 -3.91 -3.07 1.69
CA ALA A 73 -4.79 -2.97 2.85
C ALA A 73 -4.63 -1.62 3.58
N MET A 74 -3.39 -1.18 3.82
CA MET A 74 -3.13 0.10 4.49
C MET A 74 -3.60 1.31 3.68
N VAL A 75 -3.38 1.31 2.37
CA VAL A 75 -3.84 2.40 1.49
C VAL A 75 -5.36 2.39 1.36
N ALA A 76 -5.98 1.21 1.29
CA ALA A 76 -7.44 1.07 1.31
C ALA A 76 -8.05 1.65 2.59
N GLU A 77 -7.42 1.42 3.76
CA GLU A 77 -7.87 1.97 5.04
C GLU A 77 -7.76 3.50 5.08
N VAL A 78 -6.70 4.08 4.49
CA VAL A 78 -6.59 5.53 4.30
C VAL A 78 -7.73 6.07 3.44
N VAL A 79 -7.96 5.45 2.28
CA VAL A 79 -9.00 5.86 1.32
C VAL A 79 -10.40 5.75 1.94
N GLU A 80 -10.67 4.64 2.62
CA GLU A 80 -11.94 4.41 3.32
C GLU A 80 -12.19 5.47 4.38
N GLY A 81 -11.21 5.72 5.24
CA GLY A 81 -11.33 6.70 6.32
C GLY A 81 -11.66 8.10 5.82
N VAL A 82 -11.06 8.51 4.70
CA VAL A 82 -11.30 9.83 4.09
C VAL A 82 -12.65 9.88 3.36
N LEU A 83 -13.09 8.80 2.70
CA LEU A 83 -14.36 8.76 1.97
C LEU A 83 -15.57 8.49 2.89
N ARG A 84 -15.39 7.90 4.06
CA ARG A 84 -16.46 7.52 4.99
C ARG A 84 -17.44 8.65 5.32
N PRO A 85 -17.02 9.90 5.58
CA PRO A 85 -17.95 11.01 5.83
C PRO A 85 -18.86 11.38 4.65
N HIS A 86 -18.52 10.92 3.45
CA HIS A 86 -19.24 11.21 2.20
C HIS A 86 -20.13 10.05 1.74
N ALA A 87 -20.16 8.94 2.49
CA ALA A 87 -20.95 7.77 2.15
C ALA A 87 -22.44 7.99 2.48
N ALA A 88 -23.32 7.80 1.49
CA ALA A 88 -24.75 7.70 1.73
C ALA A 88 -25.10 6.35 2.41
N ASP A 89 -24.46 5.27 2.00
CA ASP A 89 -24.45 3.96 2.60
C ASP A 89 -23.01 3.49 2.80
N ARG A 90 -22.57 3.43 4.04
CA ARG A 90 -21.21 3.09 4.41
C ARG A 90 -20.84 1.65 4.04
N HIS A 91 -21.73 0.70 4.28
CA HIS A 91 -21.46 -0.71 4.02
C HIS A 91 -21.26 -0.94 2.52
N ARG A 92 -22.21 -0.46 1.74
CA ARG A 92 -22.16 -0.55 0.28
C ARG A 92 -20.94 0.14 -0.32
N GLN A 93 -20.59 1.34 0.18
CA GLN A 93 -19.40 2.05 -0.27
C GLN A 93 -18.11 1.27 0.05
N PHE A 94 -18.08 0.66 1.23
CA PHE A 94 -16.94 -0.13 1.67
C PHE A 94 -16.80 -1.43 0.86
N ASP A 95 -17.89 -2.12 0.58
CA ASP A 95 -17.90 -3.34 -0.24
C ASP A 95 -17.39 -3.03 -1.66
N ALA A 96 -17.88 -1.97 -2.29
CA ALA A 96 -17.41 -1.53 -3.61
C ALA A 96 -15.92 -1.13 -3.61
N LEU A 97 -15.45 -0.47 -2.54
CA LEU A 97 -14.02 -0.16 -2.38
C LEU A 97 -13.19 -1.45 -2.23
N SER A 98 -13.67 -2.41 -1.46
CA SER A 98 -12.99 -3.69 -1.25
C SER A 98 -12.87 -4.48 -2.55
N GLU A 99 -13.93 -4.54 -3.35
CA GLU A 99 -13.92 -5.15 -4.69
C GLU A 99 -12.93 -4.45 -5.61
N LEU A 100 -12.88 -3.10 -5.58
CA LEU A 100 -11.90 -2.34 -6.35
C LEU A 100 -10.47 -2.67 -5.94
N VAL A 101 -10.17 -2.77 -4.65
CA VAL A 101 -8.84 -3.13 -4.14
C VAL A 101 -8.45 -4.54 -4.55
N LEU A 102 -9.37 -5.50 -4.48
CA LEU A 102 -9.15 -6.87 -4.96
C LEU A 102 -8.90 -6.90 -6.46
N SER A 103 -9.65 -6.11 -7.25
CA SER A 103 -9.40 -6.00 -8.69
C SER A 103 -8.01 -5.41 -9.00
N VAL A 104 -7.51 -4.51 -8.17
CA VAL A 104 -6.12 -3.99 -8.29
C VAL A 104 -5.10 -5.10 -8.03
N PHE A 105 -5.30 -5.93 -7.01
CA PHE A 105 -4.44 -7.08 -6.75
C PHE A 105 -4.46 -8.07 -7.93
N ASP A 106 -5.64 -8.35 -8.47
CA ASP A 106 -5.86 -9.30 -9.58
C ASP A 106 -5.31 -8.82 -10.94
N ARG A 107 -4.84 -7.57 -11.05
CA ARG A 107 -4.11 -7.07 -12.25
C ARG A 107 -2.77 -7.79 -12.45
N TYR A 108 -2.20 -8.34 -11.39
CA TYR A 108 -0.89 -8.95 -11.42
C TYR A 108 -0.99 -10.48 -11.56
N ALA A 109 -0.27 -11.01 -12.54
CA ALA A 109 -0.05 -12.45 -12.62
C ALA A 109 0.72 -12.94 -11.40
N VAL A 110 0.68 -14.24 -11.14
CA VAL A 110 1.50 -14.85 -10.08
C VAL A 110 2.97 -14.48 -10.29
N PRO A 111 3.60 -13.76 -9.33
CA PRO A 111 5.00 -13.39 -9.46
C PRO A 111 5.90 -14.63 -9.60
N ALA A 112 6.88 -14.57 -10.47
CA ALA A 112 7.80 -15.69 -10.69
C ALA A 112 8.59 -16.08 -9.42
N SER A 113 8.78 -15.13 -8.51
CA SER A 113 9.46 -15.33 -7.22
C SER A 113 8.57 -15.99 -6.16
N LEU A 114 7.25 -16.10 -6.39
CA LEU A 114 6.30 -16.71 -5.46
C LEU A 114 5.60 -17.91 -6.12
N GLY A 115 5.15 -18.87 -5.32
CA GLY A 115 4.32 -19.96 -5.78
C GLY A 115 2.86 -19.55 -5.99
N LYS A 116 2.13 -20.29 -6.84
CA LYS A 116 0.69 -20.06 -7.05
C LYS A 116 -0.13 -20.13 -5.75
N GLN A 117 0.22 -21.09 -4.89
CA GLN A 117 -0.45 -21.26 -3.60
C GLN A 117 -0.25 -20.03 -2.72
N GLU A 118 1.00 -19.57 -2.55
CA GLU A 118 1.34 -18.42 -1.72
C GLU A 118 0.63 -17.15 -2.20
N TRP A 119 0.58 -16.95 -3.53
CA TRP A 119 -0.13 -15.80 -4.11
C TRP A 119 -1.65 -15.86 -3.88
N SER A 120 -2.24 -17.05 -3.95
CA SER A 120 -3.65 -17.29 -3.64
C SER A 120 -3.96 -17.03 -2.17
N GLU A 121 -3.10 -17.50 -1.27
CA GLU A 121 -3.19 -17.24 0.18
C GLU A 121 -3.08 -15.74 0.49
N ALA A 122 -2.17 -15.04 -0.19
CA ALA A 122 -2.03 -13.59 -0.07
C ALA A 122 -3.32 -12.83 -0.44
N ARG A 123 -4.03 -13.29 -1.48
CA ARG A 123 -5.34 -12.74 -1.87
C ARG A 123 -6.41 -12.98 -0.81
N ILE A 124 -6.47 -14.20 -0.27
CA ILE A 124 -7.42 -14.56 0.80
C ILE A 124 -7.15 -13.69 2.05
N GLU A 125 -5.89 -13.55 2.42
CA GLU A 125 -5.49 -12.73 3.57
C GLU A 125 -5.79 -11.24 3.33
N LEU A 126 -5.59 -10.72 2.12
CA LEU A 126 -6.00 -9.35 1.77
C LEU A 126 -7.51 -9.18 1.95
N THR A 127 -8.33 -10.11 1.45
CA THR A 127 -9.78 -10.08 1.62
C THR A 127 -10.16 -10.02 3.11
N ARG A 128 -9.56 -10.89 3.94
CA ARG A 128 -9.79 -10.89 5.39
C ARG A 128 -9.43 -9.56 6.06
N ARG A 129 -8.33 -8.95 5.64
CA ARG A 129 -7.87 -7.65 6.17
C ARG A 129 -8.81 -6.51 5.79
N LEU A 130 -9.28 -6.50 4.55
CA LEU A 130 -10.28 -5.52 4.11
C LEU A 130 -11.54 -5.63 4.95
N GLN A 131 -12.07 -6.82 5.21
CA GLN A 131 -13.24 -7.02 6.08
C GLN A 131 -13.04 -6.39 7.47
N LEU A 132 -11.86 -6.53 8.06
CA LEU A 132 -11.54 -5.94 9.37
C LEU A 132 -11.60 -4.40 9.36
N ILE A 133 -11.20 -3.75 8.27
CA ILE A 133 -11.24 -2.27 8.13
C ILE A 133 -12.68 -1.76 8.28
N GLY A 134 -13.65 -2.45 7.70
CA GLY A 134 -15.06 -2.08 7.80
C GLY A 134 -15.65 -2.14 9.21
N MET A 135 -15.05 -2.90 10.12
CA MET A 135 -15.61 -3.23 11.44
C MET A 135 -15.28 -2.22 12.54
N HIS A 136 -14.36 -1.31 12.35
CA HIS A 136 -13.94 -0.36 13.39
C HIS A 136 -14.11 1.11 12.98
N ALA A 137 -13.98 2.02 13.95
CA ALA A 137 -13.95 3.46 13.69
C ALA A 137 -12.76 3.85 12.83
N PRO A 138 -12.84 4.94 12.04
CA PRO A 138 -11.71 5.40 11.24
C PRO A 138 -10.50 5.68 12.14
N LYS A 139 -9.34 5.17 11.73
CA LYS A 139 -8.08 5.47 12.40
C LYS A 139 -7.45 6.72 11.81
N ARG A 140 -6.63 7.40 12.60
CA ARG A 140 -5.72 8.40 12.05
C ARG A 140 -4.72 7.71 11.13
N ALA A 141 -4.37 8.34 10.01
CA ALA A 141 -3.41 7.79 9.06
C ALA A 141 -2.10 7.30 9.72
N PHE A 142 -1.67 8.01 10.74
CA PHE A 142 -0.50 7.68 11.56
C PHE A 142 -0.61 6.31 12.29
N ASP A 143 -1.83 5.89 12.65
CA ASP A 143 -2.05 4.67 13.45
C ASP A 143 -2.39 3.44 12.58
N ILE A 144 -2.64 3.62 11.28
CA ILE A 144 -3.04 2.54 10.37
C ILE A 144 -2.01 1.42 10.30
N CYS A 145 -0.72 1.76 10.33
CA CYS A 145 0.35 0.76 10.21
C CYS A 145 0.54 -0.11 11.46
N GLU A 146 0.00 0.27 12.61
CA GLU A 146 0.31 -0.39 13.89
C GLU A 146 0.16 -1.93 13.87
N PRO A 147 -0.96 -2.50 13.38
CA PRO A 147 -1.13 -3.95 13.36
C PRO A 147 -0.29 -4.65 12.28
N TRP A 148 0.35 -3.91 11.37
CA TRP A 148 1.03 -4.46 10.20
C TRP A 148 2.55 -4.28 10.23
N THR A 149 3.06 -3.41 11.10
CA THR A 149 4.48 -3.04 11.12
C THR A 149 5.37 -4.24 11.40
N GLU A 150 5.01 -5.12 12.33
CA GLU A 150 5.79 -6.31 12.65
C GLU A 150 5.88 -7.26 11.46
N THR A 151 4.74 -7.54 10.82
CA THR A 151 4.69 -8.36 9.62
C THR A 151 5.54 -7.75 8.50
N TYR A 152 5.40 -6.45 8.25
CA TYR A 152 6.22 -5.78 7.23
C TYR A 152 7.71 -5.82 7.56
N PHE A 153 8.08 -5.62 8.83
CA PHE A 153 9.47 -5.69 9.28
C PHE A 153 10.06 -7.11 9.12
N SER A 154 9.25 -8.14 9.36
CA SER A 154 9.70 -9.53 9.16
C SER A 154 10.01 -9.85 7.69
N LEU A 155 9.37 -9.17 6.75
CA LEU A 155 9.59 -9.33 5.30
C LEU A 155 10.83 -8.61 4.77
N MET A 156 11.58 -7.87 5.58
CA MET A 156 12.79 -7.18 5.11
C MET A 156 13.82 -8.18 4.58
N PRO A 157 14.42 -7.96 3.38
CA PRO A 157 15.37 -8.88 2.75
C PRO A 157 16.77 -8.81 3.39
N ILE A 158 16.81 -8.49 4.66
CA ILE A 158 18.03 -8.42 5.49
C ILE A 158 17.88 -9.46 6.61
N HIS A 159 18.90 -10.26 6.81
CA HIS A 159 18.89 -11.29 7.83
C HIS A 159 18.52 -10.70 9.22
N GLU A 160 17.67 -11.38 9.97
CA GLU A 160 17.12 -10.87 11.24
C GLU A 160 18.20 -10.41 12.24
N ARG A 161 19.32 -11.13 12.36
CA ARG A 161 20.46 -10.76 13.22
C ARG A 161 21.09 -9.42 12.85
N LEU A 162 20.93 -8.96 11.61
CA LEU A 162 21.45 -7.69 11.11
C LEU A 162 20.42 -6.55 11.21
N ARG A 163 19.15 -6.86 11.49
CA ARG A 163 18.10 -5.83 11.60
C ARG A 163 18.20 -5.06 12.92
N GLY A 164 18.74 -5.67 13.98
CA GLY A 164 18.97 -5.04 15.27
C GLY A 164 17.72 -4.38 15.84
N HIS A 165 17.86 -3.12 16.28
CA HIS A 165 16.78 -2.31 16.87
C HIS A 165 16.07 -1.40 15.84
N ASP A 166 16.02 -1.78 14.57
CA ASP A 166 15.53 -0.92 13.48
C ASP A 166 13.99 -0.89 13.36
N PHE A 167 13.28 -1.69 14.14
CA PHE A 167 11.81 -1.70 14.15
C PHE A 167 11.19 -0.29 14.30
N PRO A 168 11.64 0.57 15.23
CA PRO A 168 11.11 1.92 15.35
C PRO A 168 11.31 2.77 14.09
N THR A 169 12.40 2.57 13.36
CA THR A 169 12.71 3.27 12.11
C THR A 169 11.71 2.89 11.02
N ILE A 170 11.43 1.60 10.87
CA ILE A 170 10.45 1.08 9.90
C ILE A 170 9.03 1.53 10.26
N ARG A 171 8.67 1.47 11.54
CA ARG A 171 7.39 1.96 12.04
C ARG A 171 7.20 3.44 11.71
N ASN A 172 8.21 4.28 11.99
CA ASN A 172 8.15 5.70 11.69
C ASN A 172 8.07 5.98 10.18
N TYR A 173 8.80 5.22 9.36
CA TYR A 173 8.70 5.31 7.90
C TYR A 173 7.26 5.07 7.42
N LEU A 174 6.60 4.00 7.89
CA LEU A 174 5.22 3.68 7.52
C LEU A 174 4.27 4.79 7.95
N ARG A 175 4.38 5.27 9.20
CA ARG A 175 3.56 6.35 9.76
C ARG A 175 3.61 7.61 8.91
N VAL A 176 4.83 8.10 8.65
CA VAL A 176 5.03 9.33 7.88
C VAL A 176 4.53 9.16 6.43
N THR A 177 4.80 8.00 5.82
CA THR A 177 4.37 7.75 4.44
C THR A 177 2.85 7.67 4.34
N LEU A 178 2.17 7.03 5.29
CA LEU A 178 0.70 6.97 5.32
C LEU A 178 0.06 8.35 5.54
N CYS A 179 0.65 9.20 6.37
CA CYS A 179 0.21 10.60 6.50
C CYS A 179 0.33 11.35 5.16
N ASN A 180 1.45 11.17 4.45
CA ASN A 180 1.63 11.79 3.13
C ASN A 180 0.64 11.27 2.09
N ILE A 181 0.33 9.97 2.11
CA ILE A 181 -0.68 9.35 1.23
C ILE A 181 -2.07 9.92 1.54
N HIS A 182 -2.42 10.03 2.82
CA HIS A 182 -3.67 10.65 3.27
C HIS A 182 -3.80 12.08 2.77
N ASP A 183 -2.76 12.89 2.92
CA ASP A 183 -2.75 14.28 2.49
C ASP A 183 -2.85 14.40 0.96
N GLU A 184 -2.14 13.56 0.22
CA GLU A 184 -2.23 13.54 -1.25
C GLU A 184 -3.65 13.13 -1.69
N PHE A 185 -4.23 12.10 -1.08
CA PHE A 185 -5.57 11.65 -1.41
C PHE A 185 -6.61 12.73 -1.13
N SER A 186 -6.60 13.29 0.08
CA SER A 186 -7.53 14.35 0.51
C SER A 186 -7.49 15.59 -0.38
N LYS A 187 -6.31 15.97 -0.88
CA LYS A 187 -6.13 17.13 -1.80
C LYS A 187 -6.59 16.84 -3.22
N ARG A 188 -6.64 15.58 -3.63
CA ARG A 188 -6.92 15.21 -5.03
C ARG A 188 -8.29 14.60 -5.25
N MET A 189 -8.90 14.04 -4.22
CA MET A 189 -10.19 13.39 -4.35
C MET A 189 -11.29 14.39 -4.71
N ASP A 190 -12.17 13.98 -5.62
CA ASP A 190 -13.48 14.55 -5.80
C ASP A 190 -14.47 13.67 -5.01
N ALA A 191 -14.78 14.10 -3.79
CA ALA A 191 -15.53 13.27 -2.82
C ALA A 191 -16.91 12.86 -3.36
N GLN A 192 -17.62 13.79 -4.03
CA GLN A 192 -18.95 13.51 -4.58
C GLN A 192 -18.89 12.53 -5.73
N ALA A 193 -17.93 12.71 -6.65
CA ALA A 193 -17.77 11.82 -7.80
C ALA A 193 -17.39 10.40 -7.35
N LEU A 194 -16.44 10.27 -6.42
CA LEU A 194 -16.01 8.97 -5.90
C LEU A 194 -17.11 8.27 -5.08
N ALA A 195 -17.80 8.98 -4.19
CA ALA A 195 -18.90 8.40 -3.43
C ALA A 195 -20.04 7.92 -4.35
N ALA A 196 -20.43 8.73 -5.34
CA ALA A 196 -21.43 8.34 -6.34
C ALA A 196 -20.99 7.15 -7.20
N MET A 197 -19.70 7.07 -7.56
CA MET A 197 -19.14 5.97 -8.31
C MET A 197 -19.18 4.67 -7.51
N LEU A 198 -18.68 4.66 -6.28
CA LEU A 198 -18.68 3.49 -5.40
C LEU A 198 -20.10 3.03 -5.08
N HIS A 199 -21.03 3.95 -4.90
CA HIS A 199 -22.45 3.60 -4.69
C HIS A 199 -23.07 2.85 -5.88
N ARG A 200 -22.68 3.14 -7.12
CA ARG A 200 -23.17 2.46 -8.32
C ARG A 200 -22.56 1.06 -8.52
N HIS A 201 -21.32 0.85 -8.12
CA HIS A 201 -20.61 -0.42 -8.31
C HIS A 201 -21.01 -1.51 -7.31
N GLY A 202 -21.56 -1.14 -6.15
CA GLY A 202 -22.11 -2.08 -5.17
C GLY A 202 -23.59 -2.44 -5.42
N ALA A 203 -24.12 -2.21 -6.60
CA ALA A 203 -25.46 -2.59 -7.04
C ALA A 203 -25.40 -3.72 -8.03
#